data_21270986f6021ce2943694573aa03b08
#
_entry.id   21270986f6021ce2943694573aa03b08
#
_cell.length_a   1.000
_cell.length_b   1.000
_cell.length_c   1.000
_cell.angle_alpha   90.00
_cell.angle_beta   90.00
_cell.angle_gamma   90.00
#
_symmetry.space_group_name_H-M   'P 1'
#
loop_
_entity.id
_entity.type
_entity.pdbx_description
1 polymer ?
#
loop_
_entity_poly.entity_id
_entity_poly.type
_entity_poly.pdbx_seq_one_letter_code
_entity_poly.pdbx_strand_id
1 'polypeptide(L)'
;MKQEIQIRCKNNKKSIYVAIGSTLSDVFKQLNIKMAYGPVCAKVNNKVEGMNFRLYHNKDIEFLDMTSGSGSRNYTRTLFFILCKAVHDLFPRSYVVIDIPVSNGYYVDINIEREVTIDDVTQIRQRMQEIIDAAMPIKRHEVPTEEAIRMFSQKGDEAKAKLLKSAGSLYTTYYQIDDYVDYYYGSLLTNTSQIYLFGLEKYYVGLLLRIPDLKTPDILPEMTRQDKMFSIFKEQHQWQNIVGVRTVGDFNEIVEAGGGTDLINVSEALQEKKISRIADEIASRKDIKLVLLAGPSSSGKTTTCKRLSIQLVANGLKPLQISLDDYFINRDQTPRDENGEYDYESIYALNLKLINEQFRALFRGEEVELPKYDFQIGVSKPSGKKLKMQENNVLVVEGIHALNPELTAHIPDRQKFRVYVSALTTILLDDHNYIPTTDNRLLRRIIRDYKYRGVDARESIHRWPSVRSGENKWIFPFQENADAVFNSAMLFELAVIKQQAEPLLEQVPENCEEYSEAYRLRKFLKYIKPIPNKDIPPTSLLREFLGGSSFRY
;
A
#
# COMPACT_ATOMS: atom_id res chain seq x y z
N MET A 1 -38.44 -1.49 32.58
CA MET A 1 -37.39 -0.47 32.41
C MET A 1 -36.56 -0.85 31.18
N LYS A 2 -36.38 0.02 30.20
CA LYS A 2 -35.45 -0.23 29.09
C LYS A 2 -34.06 -0.32 29.73
N GLN A 3 -33.35 -1.40 29.49
CA GLN A 3 -31.95 -1.51 29.92
C GLN A 3 -31.11 -0.52 29.15
N GLU A 4 -30.33 0.29 29.84
CA GLU A 4 -29.47 1.32 29.25
C GLU A 4 -28.00 0.95 29.44
N ILE A 5 -27.18 1.41 28.51
CA ILE A 5 -25.72 1.28 28.53
C ILE A 5 -25.09 2.67 28.50
N GLN A 6 -23.94 2.78 29.14
CA GLN A 6 -23.17 4.02 29.16
C GLN A 6 -22.21 4.07 27.97
N ILE A 7 -22.25 5.19 27.24
CA ILE A 7 -21.37 5.49 26.11
C ILE A 7 -20.54 6.71 26.45
N ARG A 8 -19.22 6.58 26.39
CA ARG A 8 -18.27 7.68 26.52
C ARG A 8 -17.79 8.11 25.14
N CYS A 9 -18.02 9.36 24.76
CA CYS A 9 -17.63 9.89 23.47
C CYS A 9 -16.33 10.70 23.58
N LYS A 10 -15.29 10.30 22.84
CA LYS A 10 -13.99 10.97 22.82
C LYS A 10 -14.06 12.35 22.13
N ASN A 11 -14.91 12.53 21.10
CA ASN A 11 -14.99 13.78 20.32
C ASN A 11 -15.37 14.99 21.17
N ASN A 12 -16.30 14.84 22.10
CA ASN A 12 -16.79 15.95 22.97
C ASN A 12 -16.59 15.69 24.46
N LYS A 13 -15.92 14.57 24.84
CA LYS A 13 -15.64 14.14 26.22
C LYS A 13 -16.90 13.95 27.09
N LYS A 14 -18.09 13.75 26.46
CA LYS A 14 -19.35 13.52 27.15
C LYS A 14 -19.65 12.03 27.33
N SER A 15 -20.37 11.72 28.38
CA SER A 15 -20.98 10.39 28.60
C SER A 15 -22.49 10.51 28.56
N ILE A 16 -23.14 9.58 27.87
CA ILE A 16 -24.60 9.49 27.77
C ILE A 16 -25.05 8.06 28.06
N TYR A 17 -26.32 7.92 28.41
CA TYR A 17 -26.98 6.62 28.51
C TYR A 17 -27.90 6.44 27.31
N VAL A 18 -27.82 5.28 26.67
CA VAL A 18 -28.64 4.92 25.51
C VAL A 18 -29.24 3.53 25.71
N ALA A 19 -30.38 3.27 25.07
CA ALA A 19 -31.01 1.95 25.11
C ALA A 19 -30.08 0.88 24.49
N ILE A 20 -30.06 -0.32 25.08
CA ILE A 20 -29.38 -1.48 24.49
C ILE A 20 -29.88 -1.71 23.06
N GLY A 21 -28.96 -1.93 22.11
CA GLY A 21 -29.26 -2.11 20.68
C GLY A 21 -29.34 -0.81 19.88
N SER A 22 -29.12 0.36 20.50
CA SER A 22 -28.97 1.61 19.77
C SER A 22 -27.81 1.54 18.77
N THR A 23 -27.97 2.16 17.61
CA THR A 23 -26.91 2.24 16.60
C THR A 23 -25.95 3.40 16.89
N LEU A 24 -24.76 3.37 16.27
CA LEU A 24 -23.83 4.52 16.32
C LEU A 24 -24.46 5.78 15.73
N SER A 25 -25.33 5.66 14.71
CA SER A 25 -26.11 6.77 14.15
C SER A 25 -27.07 7.39 15.17
N ASP A 26 -27.74 6.57 16.00
CA ASP A 26 -28.62 7.06 17.07
C ASP A 26 -27.85 7.81 18.14
N VAL A 27 -26.69 7.24 18.54
CA VAL A 27 -25.79 7.87 19.51
C VAL A 27 -25.24 9.21 19.00
N PHE A 28 -24.84 9.28 17.73
CA PHE A 28 -24.35 10.52 17.13
C PHE A 28 -25.39 11.63 17.17
N LYS A 29 -26.63 11.32 16.79
CA LYS A 29 -27.76 12.27 16.83
C LYS A 29 -28.02 12.77 18.25
N GLN A 30 -28.02 11.86 19.24
CA GLN A 30 -28.28 12.20 20.65
C GLN A 30 -27.15 13.07 21.25
N LEU A 31 -25.89 12.83 20.84
CA LEU A 31 -24.74 13.64 21.30
C LEU A 31 -24.66 15.02 20.66
N ASN A 32 -25.40 15.27 19.58
CA ASN A 32 -25.42 16.50 18.80
C ASN A 32 -24.00 17.01 18.46
N ILE A 33 -23.15 16.11 17.95
CA ILE A 33 -21.79 16.43 17.56
C ILE A 33 -21.79 17.09 16.19
N LYS A 34 -21.04 18.20 16.04
CA LYS A 34 -20.81 18.85 14.75
C LYS A 34 -19.51 18.33 14.15
N MET A 35 -19.59 17.81 12.93
CA MET A 35 -18.46 17.39 12.11
C MET A 35 -18.61 17.99 10.72
N ALA A 36 -17.53 18.53 10.15
CA ALA A 36 -17.57 19.27 8.88
C ALA A 36 -18.10 18.39 7.73
N TYR A 37 -17.71 17.12 7.69
CA TYR A 37 -18.08 16.17 6.62
C TYR A 37 -19.05 15.07 7.10
N GLY A 38 -19.64 15.26 8.29
CA GLY A 38 -20.52 14.27 8.89
C GLY A 38 -19.78 12.99 9.35
N PRO A 39 -20.47 12.13 10.13
CA PRO A 39 -19.89 10.89 10.62
C PRO A 39 -19.91 9.83 9.50
N VAL A 40 -18.77 9.25 9.21
CA VAL A 40 -18.60 8.18 8.22
C VAL A 40 -18.54 6.80 8.89
N CYS A 41 -17.84 6.72 10.00
CA CYS A 41 -17.70 5.54 10.84
C CYS A 41 -17.33 5.96 12.27
N ALA A 42 -17.15 4.99 13.17
CA ALA A 42 -16.63 5.28 14.50
C ALA A 42 -15.65 4.20 14.97
N LYS A 43 -14.69 4.59 15.80
CA LYS A 43 -13.92 3.63 16.62
C LYS A 43 -14.77 3.28 17.85
N VAL A 44 -15.04 2.00 18.04
CA VAL A 44 -15.71 1.44 19.22
C VAL A 44 -14.67 0.64 19.98
N ASN A 45 -14.20 1.12 21.12
CA ASN A 45 -13.04 0.57 21.82
C ASN A 45 -11.86 0.35 20.86
N ASN A 46 -11.52 1.38 20.07
CA ASN A 46 -10.47 1.37 19.05
C ASN A 46 -10.64 0.37 17.88
N LYS A 47 -11.81 -0.25 17.70
CA LYS A 47 -12.18 -1.00 16.49
C LYS A 47 -13.07 -0.14 15.60
N VAL A 48 -12.77 -0.05 14.31
CA VAL A 48 -13.58 0.72 13.36
C VAL A 48 -14.83 -0.05 12.99
N GLU A 49 -15.98 0.59 13.21
CA GLU A 49 -17.31 0.07 12.93
C GLU A 49 -18.12 1.07 12.09
N GLY A 50 -19.02 0.56 11.24
CA GLY A 50 -19.93 1.38 10.47
C GLY A 50 -21.04 2.00 11.32
N MET A 51 -21.63 3.09 10.86
CA MET A 51 -22.63 3.86 11.61
C MET A 51 -23.92 3.07 11.95
N ASN A 52 -24.16 1.94 11.30
CA ASN A 52 -25.26 1.00 11.59
C ASN A 52 -24.90 -0.06 12.65
N PHE A 53 -23.69 -0.04 13.20
CA PHE A 53 -23.29 -0.95 14.27
C PHE A 53 -24.13 -0.75 15.53
N ARG A 54 -24.60 -1.87 16.15
CA ARG A 54 -25.45 -1.86 17.33
C ARG A 54 -24.64 -2.08 18.61
N LEU A 55 -24.97 -1.31 19.64
CA LEU A 55 -24.29 -1.27 20.92
C LEU A 55 -25.07 -2.07 21.97
N TYR A 56 -24.40 -3.03 22.58
CA TYR A 56 -25.01 -3.92 23.60
C TYR A 56 -24.33 -3.80 24.97
N HIS A 57 -23.18 -3.11 25.08
CA HIS A 57 -22.41 -2.94 26.30
C HIS A 57 -21.85 -1.53 26.37
N ASN A 58 -21.40 -1.12 27.56
CA ASN A 58 -20.67 0.14 27.74
C ASN A 58 -19.45 0.20 26.82
N LYS A 59 -19.27 1.33 26.12
CA LYS A 59 -18.23 1.51 25.12
C LYS A 59 -17.67 2.93 25.13
N ASP A 60 -16.40 3.02 24.77
CA ASP A 60 -15.77 4.27 24.37
C ASP A 60 -15.90 4.41 22.86
N ILE A 61 -16.36 5.58 22.39
CA ILE A 61 -16.63 5.84 20.98
C ILE A 61 -15.91 7.09 20.52
N GLU A 62 -15.34 7.04 19.31
CA GLU A 62 -14.79 8.18 18.60
C GLU A 62 -15.36 8.18 17.18
N PHE A 63 -16.19 9.17 16.84
CA PHE A 63 -16.73 9.33 15.49
C PHE A 63 -15.66 9.90 14.56
N LEU A 64 -15.61 9.36 13.36
CA LEU A 64 -14.64 9.69 12.32
C LEU A 64 -15.37 10.15 11.05
N ASP A 65 -14.83 11.20 10.43
CA ASP A 65 -15.27 11.68 9.12
C ASP A 65 -14.25 11.33 8.02
N MET A 66 -14.45 11.90 6.83
CA MET A 66 -13.61 11.68 5.66
C MET A 66 -12.15 12.09 5.84
N THR A 67 -11.84 13.00 6.77
CA THR A 67 -10.46 13.45 7.04
C THR A 67 -9.59 12.42 7.74
N SER A 68 -10.21 11.38 8.31
CA SER A 68 -9.49 10.25 8.91
C SER A 68 -9.21 9.15 7.87
N GLY A 69 -8.08 8.45 8.00
CA GLY A 69 -7.75 7.34 7.10
C GLY A 69 -8.81 6.22 7.09
N SER A 70 -9.47 5.96 8.22
CA SER A 70 -10.57 4.98 8.30
C SER A 70 -11.84 5.49 7.64
N GLY A 71 -12.17 6.76 7.81
CA GLY A 71 -13.31 7.38 7.15
C GLY A 71 -13.14 7.42 5.63
N SER A 72 -11.96 7.83 5.16
CA SER A 72 -11.63 7.82 3.73
C SER A 72 -11.77 6.42 3.12
N ARG A 73 -11.32 5.36 3.81
CA ARG A 73 -11.51 3.98 3.34
C ARG A 73 -12.98 3.57 3.27
N ASN A 74 -13.83 4.02 4.20
CA ASN A 74 -15.28 3.76 4.15
C ASN A 74 -15.94 4.48 2.97
N TYR A 75 -15.59 5.74 2.78
CA TYR A 75 -16.05 6.56 1.65
C TYR A 75 -15.68 5.91 0.31
N THR A 76 -14.42 5.55 0.16
CA THR A 76 -13.87 4.92 -1.04
C THR A 76 -14.57 3.60 -1.37
N ARG A 77 -14.75 2.70 -0.39
CA ARG A 77 -15.47 1.43 -0.61
C ARG A 77 -16.92 1.65 -1.00
N THR A 78 -17.58 2.66 -0.41
CA THR A 78 -18.95 3.01 -0.80
C THR A 78 -19.01 3.53 -2.22
N LEU A 79 -18.01 4.30 -2.63
CA LEU A 79 -17.92 4.80 -4.01
C LEU A 79 -17.66 3.66 -5.00
N PHE A 80 -16.86 2.65 -4.64
CA PHE A 80 -16.70 1.41 -5.43
C PHE A 80 -18.04 0.69 -5.59
N PHE A 81 -18.80 0.57 -4.51
CA PHE A 81 -20.10 -0.09 -4.54
C PHE A 81 -21.09 0.64 -5.47
N ILE A 82 -21.13 1.98 -5.41
CA ILE A 82 -21.96 2.80 -6.30
C ILE A 82 -21.50 2.67 -7.76
N LEU A 83 -20.18 2.66 -8.02
CA LEU A 83 -19.64 2.44 -9.36
C LEU A 83 -20.05 1.07 -9.91
N CYS A 84 -19.86 0.00 -9.14
CA CYS A 84 -20.23 -1.36 -9.56
C CYS A 84 -21.73 -1.48 -9.84
N LYS A 85 -22.60 -0.88 -9.01
CA LYS A 85 -24.03 -0.81 -9.27
C LYS A 85 -24.35 -0.02 -10.54
N ALA A 86 -23.75 1.15 -10.74
CA ALA A 86 -23.98 1.96 -11.93
C ALA A 86 -23.59 1.23 -13.22
N VAL A 87 -22.45 0.53 -13.20
CA VAL A 87 -22.01 -0.31 -14.32
C VAL A 87 -22.96 -1.48 -14.55
N HIS A 88 -23.39 -2.17 -13.48
CA HIS A 88 -24.38 -3.24 -13.56
C HIS A 88 -25.72 -2.79 -14.17
N ASP A 89 -26.20 -1.62 -13.77
CA ASP A 89 -27.48 -1.06 -14.27
C ASP A 89 -27.40 -0.76 -15.78
N LEU A 90 -26.27 -0.27 -16.27
CA LEU A 90 -26.08 0.11 -17.69
C LEU A 90 -25.62 -1.07 -18.56
N PHE A 91 -24.81 -1.96 -17.98
CA PHE A 91 -24.16 -3.07 -18.67
C PHE A 91 -24.29 -4.37 -17.86
N PRO A 92 -25.45 -5.04 -17.84
CA PRO A 92 -25.70 -6.18 -16.95
C PRO A 92 -24.79 -7.40 -17.14
N ARG A 93 -24.11 -7.49 -18.30
CA ARG A 93 -23.13 -8.57 -18.59
C ARG A 93 -21.68 -8.13 -18.40
N SER A 94 -21.46 -6.98 -17.78
CA SER A 94 -20.14 -6.45 -17.57
C SER A 94 -19.42 -7.13 -16.41
N TYR A 95 -18.11 -7.03 -16.46
CA TYR A 95 -17.22 -7.43 -15.39
C TYR A 95 -16.37 -6.23 -14.95
N VAL A 96 -16.37 -5.93 -13.67
CA VAL A 96 -15.65 -4.77 -13.09
C VAL A 96 -14.56 -5.26 -12.17
N VAL A 97 -13.38 -4.67 -12.28
CA VAL A 97 -12.26 -4.91 -11.37
C VAL A 97 -11.76 -3.59 -10.82
N ILE A 98 -11.81 -3.46 -9.51
CA ILE A 98 -11.19 -2.34 -8.80
C ILE A 98 -9.76 -2.75 -8.51
N ASP A 99 -8.83 -2.10 -9.19
CA ASP A 99 -7.46 -2.55 -9.18
C ASP A 99 -6.56 -1.65 -8.30
N ILE A 100 -5.51 -1.10 -8.83
CA ILE A 100 -4.50 -0.37 -8.06
C ILE A 100 -4.84 1.10 -7.85
N PRO A 101 -4.40 1.68 -6.72
CA PRO A 101 -4.35 3.13 -6.59
C PRO A 101 -3.27 3.71 -7.54
N VAL A 102 -3.68 4.64 -8.39
CA VAL A 102 -2.84 5.32 -9.37
C VAL A 102 -3.34 6.75 -9.56
N SER A 103 -2.47 7.69 -9.86
CA SER A 103 -2.85 9.06 -10.21
C SER A 103 -3.81 9.73 -9.20
N ASN A 104 -3.57 9.52 -7.91
CA ASN A 104 -4.44 10.01 -6.81
C ASN A 104 -5.91 9.52 -6.90
N GLY A 105 -6.13 8.37 -7.50
CA GLY A 105 -7.41 7.68 -7.64
C GLY A 105 -7.21 6.17 -7.71
N TYR A 106 -8.17 5.48 -8.32
CA TYR A 106 -8.14 4.02 -8.49
C TYR A 106 -8.35 3.68 -9.95
N TYR A 107 -7.46 2.86 -10.50
CA TYR A 107 -7.68 2.27 -11.80
C TYR A 107 -8.77 1.21 -11.72
N VAL A 108 -9.73 1.30 -12.63
CA VAL A 108 -10.84 0.37 -12.74
C VAL A 108 -10.83 -0.23 -14.14
N ASP A 109 -10.72 -1.54 -14.21
CA ASP A 109 -10.87 -2.28 -15.45
C ASP A 109 -12.32 -2.71 -15.61
N ILE A 110 -12.91 -2.41 -16.75
CA ILE A 110 -14.30 -2.77 -17.08
C ILE A 110 -14.32 -3.51 -18.40
N ASN A 111 -14.85 -4.72 -18.38
CA ASN A 111 -15.11 -5.50 -19.58
C ASN A 111 -16.60 -5.47 -19.90
N ILE A 112 -16.96 -4.79 -20.99
CA ILE A 112 -18.31 -4.69 -21.54
C ILE A 112 -18.42 -5.31 -22.94
N GLU A 113 -17.60 -6.35 -23.21
CA GLU A 113 -17.49 -7.05 -24.51
C GLU A 113 -16.92 -6.17 -25.66
N ARG A 114 -16.52 -4.95 -25.38
CA ARG A 114 -15.85 -4.00 -26.27
C ARG A 114 -15.00 -3.02 -25.48
N GLU A 115 -14.21 -2.23 -26.17
CA GLU A 115 -13.46 -1.14 -25.53
C GLU A 115 -14.42 -0.06 -24.98
N VAL A 116 -14.16 0.38 -23.74
CA VAL A 116 -14.90 1.46 -23.08
C VAL A 116 -14.59 2.78 -23.76
N THR A 117 -15.64 3.50 -24.15
CA THR A 117 -15.54 4.83 -24.77
C THR A 117 -15.67 5.96 -23.75
N ILE A 118 -15.40 7.20 -24.16
CA ILE A 118 -15.62 8.40 -23.34
C ILE A 118 -17.10 8.58 -23.03
N ASP A 119 -17.99 8.23 -23.97
CA ASP A 119 -19.43 8.31 -23.79
C ASP A 119 -19.91 7.32 -22.72
N ASP A 120 -19.37 6.09 -22.70
CA ASP A 120 -19.65 5.12 -21.65
C ASP A 120 -19.25 5.66 -20.28
N VAL A 121 -18.06 6.26 -20.17
CA VAL A 121 -17.60 6.88 -18.92
C VAL A 121 -18.54 7.98 -18.46
N THR A 122 -19.03 8.79 -19.39
CA THR A 122 -19.99 9.87 -19.10
C THR A 122 -21.32 9.31 -18.61
N GLN A 123 -21.83 8.26 -19.24
CA GLN A 123 -23.07 7.59 -18.82
C GLN A 123 -22.91 6.93 -17.44
N ILE A 124 -21.79 6.23 -17.18
CA ILE A 124 -21.51 5.63 -15.87
C ILE A 124 -21.45 6.72 -14.79
N ARG A 125 -20.73 7.81 -15.03
CA ARG A 125 -20.64 8.93 -14.09
C ARG A 125 -22.01 9.55 -13.81
N GLN A 126 -22.83 9.74 -14.83
CA GLN A 126 -24.19 10.25 -14.68
C GLN A 126 -25.03 9.28 -13.83
N ARG A 127 -24.96 7.96 -14.12
CA ARG A 127 -25.71 6.96 -13.35
C ARG A 127 -25.27 6.89 -11.90
N MET A 128 -23.98 7.02 -11.61
CA MET A 128 -23.47 7.14 -10.25
C MET A 128 -24.09 8.36 -9.54
N GLN A 129 -24.14 9.52 -10.20
CA GLN A 129 -24.75 10.72 -9.64
C GLN A 129 -26.25 10.53 -9.35
N GLU A 130 -27.00 9.90 -10.26
CA GLU A 130 -28.41 9.58 -10.05
C GLU A 130 -28.63 8.67 -8.81
N ILE A 131 -27.77 7.67 -8.60
CA ILE A 131 -27.81 6.79 -7.42
C ILE A 131 -27.54 7.59 -6.14
N ILE A 132 -26.60 8.53 -6.19
CA ILE A 132 -26.26 9.41 -5.06
C ILE A 132 -27.43 10.34 -4.73
N ASP A 133 -27.98 11.02 -5.74
CA ASP A 133 -29.09 11.99 -5.59
C ASP A 133 -30.37 11.32 -5.12
N ALA A 134 -30.59 10.05 -5.48
CA ALA A 134 -31.71 9.26 -5.00
C ALA A 134 -31.63 8.91 -3.50
N ALA A 135 -30.54 9.20 -2.83
CA ALA A 135 -30.33 8.98 -1.40
C ALA A 135 -30.73 7.55 -0.95
N MET A 136 -30.26 6.55 -1.70
CA MET A 136 -30.62 5.15 -1.47
C MET A 136 -29.98 4.62 -0.17
N PRO A 137 -30.73 3.89 0.68
CA PRO A 137 -30.18 3.26 1.86
C PRO A 137 -29.24 2.10 1.48
N ILE A 138 -28.07 2.05 2.13
CA ILE A 138 -27.13 0.94 2.02
C ILE A 138 -27.41 -0.01 3.18
N LYS A 139 -28.04 -1.14 2.86
CA LYS A 139 -28.42 -2.16 3.85
C LYS A 139 -27.25 -3.09 4.12
N ARG A 140 -26.99 -3.37 5.40
CA ARG A 140 -26.01 -4.36 5.86
C ARG A 140 -26.74 -5.63 6.24
N HIS A 141 -26.35 -6.74 5.65
CA HIS A 141 -26.84 -8.07 5.96
C HIS A 141 -25.73 -8.91 6.59
N GLU A 142 -26.11 -9.79 7.51
CA GLU A 142 -25.20 -10.75 8.11
C GLU A 142 -25.86 -12.13 8.03
N VAL A 143 -25.20 -13.06 7.36
CA VAL A 143 -25.72 -14.39 7.06
C VAL A 143 -24.66 -15.46 7.35
N PRO A 144 -25.04 -16.74 7.50
CA PRO A 144 -24.07 -17.83 7.49
C PRO A 144 -23.17 -17.76 6.25
N THR A 145 -21.87 -17.96 6.41
CA THR A 145 -20.90 -17.80 5.30
C THR A 145 -21.21 -18.70 4.12
N GLU A 146 -21.71 -19.93 4.36
CA GLU A 146 -22.11 -20.84 3.30
C GLU A 146 -23.26 -20.31 2.44
N GLU A 147 -24.18 -19.54 3.03
CA GLU A 147 -25.27 -18.88 2.30
C GLU A 147 -24.71 -17.77 1.40
N ALA A 148 -23.79 -16.95 1.91
CA ALA A 148 -23.12 -15.93 1.10
C ALA A 148 -22.32 -16.53 -0.05
N ILE A 149 -21.58 -17.64 0.18
CA ILE A 149 -20.84 -18.36 -0.87
C ILE A 149 -21.80 -18.81 -1.97
N ARG A 150 -22.91 -19.48 -1.61
CA ARG A 150 -23.90 -19.93 -2.60
C ARG A 150 -24.48 -18.78 -3.41
N MET A 151 -24.82 -17.66 -2.72
CA MET A 151 -25.38 -16.46 -3.37
C MET A 151 -24.41 -15.88 -4.40
N PHE A 152 -23.14 -15.70 -4.05
CA PHE A 152 -22.14 -15.14 -4.96
C PHE A 152 -21.80 -16.09 -6.10
N SER A 153 -21.66 -17.41 -5.84
CA SER A 153 -21.48 -18.39 -6.91
C SER A 153 -22.65 -18.41 -7.91
N GLN A 154 -23.90 -18.33 -7.45
CA GLN A 154 -25.08 -18.26 -8.33
C GLN A 154 -25.11 -16.99 -9.19
N LYS A 155 -24.46 -15.92 -8.74
CA LYS A 155 -24.32 -14.66 -9.50
C LYS A 155 -23.11 -14.67 -10.45
N GLY A 156 -22.28 -15.72 -10.40
CA GLY A 156 -21.02 -15.78 -11.17
C GLY A 156 -19.85 -15.04 -10.53
N ASP A 157 -19.98 -14.56 -9.29
CA ASP A 157 -18.92 -13.87 -8.54
C ASP A 157 -17.97 -14.88 -7.86
N GLU A 158 -17.32 -15.73 -8.67
CA GLU A 158 -16.48 -16.83 -8.18
C GLU A 158 -15.29 -16.36 -7.33
N ALA A 159 -14.69 -15.20 -7.64
CA ALA A 159 -13.60 -14.64 -6.85
C ALA A 159 -14.02 -14.38 -5.40
N LYS A 160 -15.23 -13.83 -5.19
CA LYS A 160 -15.80 -13.60 -3.85
C LYS A 160 -16.14 -14.92 -3.15
N ALA A 161 -16.75 -15.87 -3.87
CA ALA A 161 -17.07 -17.17 -3.30
C ALA A 161 -15.81 -17.90 -2.79
N LYS A 162 -14.73 -17.91 -3.58
CA LYS A 162 -13.42 -18.48 -3.21
C LYS A 162 -12.82 -17.74 -2.01
N LEU A 163 -12.85 -16.40 -1.99
CA LEU A 163 -12.36 -15.59 -0.88
C LEU A 163 -13.07 -15.94 0.42
N LEU A 164 -14.41 -15.95 0.41
CA LEU A 164 -15.22 -16.23 1.59
C LEU A 164 -14.99 -17.64 2.13
N LYS A 165 -14.82 -18.63 1.24
CA LYS A 165 -14.45 -20.00 1.61
C LYS A 165 -13.12 -20.04 2.36
N SER A 166 -12.15 -19.21 1.95
CA SER A 166 -10.82 -19.16 2.55
C SER A 166 -10.79 -18.51 3.94
N ALA A 167 -11.75 -17.65 4.27
CA ALA A 167 -11.77 -16.88 5.52
C ALA A 167 -12.03 -17.72 6.76
N GLY A 168 -12.69 -18.88 6.63
CA GLY A 168 -13.06 -19.74 7.74
C GLY A 168 -14.03 -19.10 8.75
N SER A 169 -14.70 -18.02 8.38
CA SER A 169 -15.66 -17.30 9.22
C SER A 169 -17.01 -18.01 9.21
N LEU A 170 -17.69 -18.09 10.35
CA LEU A 170 -19.04 -18.68 10.44
C LEU A 170 -20.11 -17.79 9.81
N TYR A 171 -19.94 -16.48 9.92
CA TYR A 171 -20.85 -15.47 9.39
C TYR A 171 -20.11 -14.50 8.47
N THR A 172 -20.80 -14.05 7.44
CA THR A 172 -20.32 -13.07 6.47
C THR A 172 -21.27 -11.89 6.39
N THR A 173 -20.70 -10.69 6.35
CA THR A 173 -21.46 -9.45 6.11
C THR A 173 -21.36 -9.07 4.65
N TYR A 174 -22.50 -8.79 4.01
CA TYR A 174 -22.56 -8.18 2.68
C TYR A 174 -23.48 -6.94 2.68
N TYR A 175 -23.43 -6.17 1.61
CA TYR A 175 -24.18 -4.92 1.48
C TYR A 175 -25.11 -4.96 0.28
N GLN A 176 -26.20 -4.18 0.35
CA GLN A 176 -27.24 -4.11 -0.66
C GLN A 176 -27.65 -2.66 -0.91
N ILE A 177 -27.70 -2.26 -2.19
CA ILE A 177 -28.36 -1.06 -2.70
C ILE A 177 -29.41 -1.53 -3.70
N ASP A 178 -30.70 -1.32 -3.39
CA ASP A 178 -31.81 -1.79 -4.17
C ASP A 178 -31.73 -3.32 -4.44
N ASP A 179 -31.58 -3.75 -5.69
CA ASP A 179 -31.43 -5.15 -6.12
C ASP A 179 -29.96 -5.61 -6.19
N TYR A 180 -28.98 -4.69 -6.12
CA TYR A 180 -27.57 -5.00 -6.24
C TYR A 180 -26.93 -5.32 -4.87
N VAL A 181 -26.27 -6.48 -4.78
CA VAL A 181 -25.55 -6.91 -3.58
C VAL A 181 -24.10 -7.13 -3.89
N ASP A 182 -23.23 -6.79 -2.90
CA ASP A 182 -21.81 -6.94 -3.01
C ASP A 182 -21.15 -7.15 -1.64
N TYR A 183 -19.90 -7.64 -1.66
CA TYR A 183 -19.10 -7.92 -0.47
C TYR A 183 -17.93 -6.96 -0.36
N TYR A 184 -17.73 -6.43 0.85
CA TYR A 184 -16.54 -5.65 1.22
C TYR A 184 -16.02 -6.11 2.58
N TYR A 185 -14.71 -6.27 2.72
CA TYR A 185 -14.09 -6.71 3.98
C TYR A 185 -14.10 -5.63 5.09
N GLY A 186 -14.58 -4.43 4.80
CA GLY A 186 -14.75 -3.31 5.72
C GLY A 186 -16.17 -2.73 5.68
N SER A 187 -16.45 -1.76 6.57
CA SER A 187 -17.74 -1.09 6.60
C SER A 187 -17.93 -0.09 5.46
N LEU A 188 -19.17 0.17 5.10
CA LEU A 188 -19.62 1.17 4.14
C LEU A 188 -20.41 2.27 4.85
N LEU A 189 -20.68 3.36 4.14
CA LEU A 189 -21.66 4.38 4.54
C LEU A 189 -23.07 3.77 4.65
N THR A 190 -23.99 4.49 5.25
CA THR A 190 -25.38 4.01 5.46
C THR A 190 -26.35 4.48 4.37
N ASN A 191 -25.93 5.47 3.57
CA ASN A 191 -26.74 6.05 2.51
C ASN A 191 -25.85 6.58 1.38
N THR A 192 -26.30 6.46 0.15
CA THR A 192 -25.54 6.92 -1.02
C THR A 192 -25.36 8.43 -1.07
N SER A 193 -26.29 9.23 -0.53
CA SER A 193 -26.19 10.69 -0.46
C SER A 193 -25.07 11.22 0.43
N GLN A 194 -24.40 10.35 1.19
CA GLN A 194 -23.22 10.73 1.97
C GLN A 194 -21.95 10.85 1.10
N ILE A 195 -22.00 10.39 -0.15
CA ILE A 195 -21.00 10.68 -1.17
C ILE A 195 -21.28 12.08 -1.73
N TYR A 196 -20.36 13.01 -1.57
CA TYR A 196 -20.53 14.41 -1.96
C TYR A 196 -19.61 14.86 -3.09
N LEU A 197 -18.49 14.14 -3.32
CA LEU A 197 -17.51 14.49 -4.35
C LEU A 197 -16.81 13.25 -4.88
N PHE A 198 -16.77 13.10 -6.21
CA PHE A 198 -15.99 12.08 -6.91
C PHE A 198 -15.69 12.52 -8.33
N GLY A 199 -14.69 11.91 -8.97
CA GLY A 199 -14.41 12.05 -10.39
C GLY A 199 -14.35 10.68 -11.06
N LEU A 200 -14.77 10.61 -12.31
CA LEU A 200 -14.65 9.43 -13.15
C LEU A 200 -14.23 9.85 -14.55
N GLU A 201 -13.05 9.41 -14.98
CA GLU A 201 -12.48 9.75 -16.29
C GLU A 201 -11.97 8.50 -17.00
N LYS A 202 -11.87 8.60 -18.34
CA LYS A 202 -11.18 7.60 -19.15
C LYS A 202 -9.67 7.64 -18.83
N TYR A 203 -9.10 6.46 -18.53
CA TYR A 203 -7.68 6.33 -18.21
C TYR A 203 -7.10 5.08 -18.87
N TYR A 204 -6.24 5.26 -19.87
CA TYR A 204 -5.77 4.20 -20.77
C TYR A 204 -6.94 3.39 -21.35
N VAL A 205 -6.94 2.06 -21.15
CA VAL A 205 -8.02 1.17 -21.61
C VAL A 205 -9.21 1.08 -20.64
N GLY A 206 -9.03 1.49 -19.40
CA GLY A 206 -10.04 1.46 -18.33
C GLY A 206 -10.49 2.85 -17.89
N LEU A 207 -10.80 2.98 -16.61
CA LEU A 207 -11.27 4.19 -15.95
C LEU A 207 -10.36 4.58 -14.79
N LEU A 208 -10.35 5.86 -14.45
CA LEU A 208 -9.82 6.38 -13.20
C LEU A 208 -10.96 6.90 -12.34
N LEU A 209 -11.19 6.26 -11.21
CA LEU A 209 -12.10 6.73 -10.17
C LEU A 209 -11.32 7.59 -9.18
N ARG A 210 -11.60 8.90 -9.14
CA ARG A 210 -10.96 9.84 -8.22
C ARG A 210 -11.78 10.06 -6.98
N ILE A 211 -11.10 10.17 -5.85
CA ILE A 211 -11.71 10.44 -4.54
C ILE A 211 -11.20 11.77 -4.00
N PRO A 212 -11.92 12.43 -3.08
CA PRO A 212 -11.45 13.63 -2.41
C PRO A 212 -10.11 13.41 -1.70
N ASP A 213 -9.30 14.45 -1.65
CA ASP A 213 -8.05 14.44 -0.87
C ASP A 213 -8.34 14.36 0.63
N LEU A 214 -7.51 13.63 1.38
CA LEU A 214 -7.68 13.43 2.82
C LEU A 214 -7.52 14.72 3.63
N LYS A 215 -6.60 15.60 3.21
CA LYS A 215 -6.30 16.86 3.89
C LYS A 215 -7.22 18.00 3.43
N THR A 216 -7.69 17.92 2.18
CA THR A 216 -8.58 18.91 1.54
C THR A 216 -9.78 18.20 0.91
N PRO A 217 -10.74 17.70 1.73
CA PRO A 217 -11.83 16.84 1.25
C PRO A 217 -12.80 17.49 0.25
N ASP A 218 -12.76 18.78 0.10
CA ASP A 218 -13.57 19.53 -0.88
C ASP A 218 -12.92 19.60 -2.28
N ILE A 219 -11.72 19.00 -2.45
CA ILE A 219 -10.96 19.07 -3.68
C ILE A 219 -10.67 17.66 -4.20
N LEU A 220 -10.86 17.46 -5.50
CA LEU A 220 -10.33 16.31 -6.20
C LEU A 220 -8.88 16.60 -6.61
N PRO A 221 -7.90 15.77 -6.20
CA PRO A 221 -6.53 15.93 -6.65
C PRO A 221 -6.43 15.91 -8.17
N GLU A 222 -5.48 16.64 -8.74
CA GLU A 222 -5.25 16.62 -10.18
C GLU A 222 -4.83 15.23 -10.66
N MET A 223 -5.33 14.86 -11.84
CA MET A 223 -4.92 13.63 -12.51
C MET A 223 -3.51 13.79 -13.07
N THR A 224 -2.62 12.89 -12.73
CA THR A 224 -1.27 12.82 -13.27
C THR A 224 -1.10 11.53 -14.09
N ARG A 225 -0.48 11.61 -15.24
CA ARG A 225 -0.11 10.41 -15.99
C ARG A 225 1.11 9.76 -15.36
N GLN A 226 1.01 8.46 -15.13
CA GLN A 226 2.06 7.62 -14.52
C GLN A 226 2.35 6.46 -15.48
N ASP A 227 2.87 6.78 -16.67
CA ASP A 227 3.02 5.82 -17.77
C ASP A 227 3.95 4.65 -17.41
N LYS A 228 5.05 4.93 -16.69
CA LYS A 228 6.00 3.89 -16.27
C LYS A 228 5.41 2.98 -15.21
N MET A 229 4.76 3.55 -14.20
CA MET A 229 4.08 2.76 -13.17
C MET A 229 2.96 1.91 -13.76
N PHE A 230 2.19 2.46 -14.70
CA PHE A 230 1.12 1.74 -15.37
C PHE A 230 1.65 0.61 -16.26
N SER A 231 2.78 0.80 -16.94
CA SER A 231 3.41 -0.24 -17.77
C SER A 231 3.85 -1.46 -16.94
N ILE A 232 4.44 -1.22 -15.76
CA ILE A 232 4.83 -2.30 -14.82
C ILE A 232 3.62 -3.03 -14.27
N PHE A 233 2.57 -2.29 -13.95
CA PHE A 233 1.30 -2.87 -13.54
C PHE A 233 0.74 -3.81 -14.62
N LYS A 234 0.68 -3.36 -15.88
CA LYS A 234 0.23 -4.18 -17.02
C LYS A 234 1.11 -5.42 -17.23
N GLU A 235 2.44 -5.29 -17.12
CA GLU A 235 3.37 -6.42 -17.18
C GLU A 235 3.07 -7.44 -16.08
N GLN A 236 2.81 -6.97 -14.85
CA GLN A 236 2.50 -7.84 -13.72
C GLN A 236 1.18 -8.60 -13.91
N HIS A 237 0.15 -7.94 -14.44
CA HIS A 237 -1.12 -8.60 -14.78
C HIS A 237 -0.96 -9.71 -15.83
N GLN A 238 -0.13 -9.48 -16.84
CA GLN A 238 0.18 -10.54 -17.84
C GLN A 238 0.80 -11.77 -17.16
N TRP A 239 1.70 -11.55 -16.20
CA TRP A 239 2.29 -12.65 -15.44
C TRP A 239 1.28 -13.37 -14.54
N GLN A 240 0.44 -12.62 -13.85
CA GLN A 240 -0.64 -13.21 -13.03
C GLN A 240 -1.58 -14.09 -13.86
N ASN A 241 -1.93 -13.65 -15.06
CA ASN A 241 -2.74 -14.44 -15.99
C ASN A 241 -2.04 -15.74 -16.45
N ILE A 242 -0.72 -15.68 -16.72
CA ILE A 242 0.07 -16.87 -17.10
C ILE A 242 0.14 -17.87 -15.94
N VAL A 243 0.33 -17.39 -14.71
CA VAL A 243 0.43 -18.23 -13.51
C VAL A 243 -0.94 -18.69 -13.01
N GLY A 244 -2.03 -18.02 -13.44
CA GLY A 244 -3.38 -18.31 -13.00
C GLY A 244 -3.71 -17.82 -11.58
N VAL A 245 -2.99 -16.78 -11.09
CA VAL A 245 -3.19 -16.22 -9.75
C VAL A 245 -3.50 -14.73 -9.85
N ARG A 246 -4.76 -14.39 -9.77
CA ARG A 246 -5.21 -13.00 -9.78
C ARG A 246 -5.72 -12.57 -8.41
N THR A 247 -6.42 -13.45 -7.73
CA THR A 247 -7.04 -13.21 -6.44
C THR A 247 -6.45 -14.10 -5.34
N VAL A 248 -6.71 -13.71 -4.09
CA VAL A 248 -6.37 -14.53 -2.92
C VAL A 248 -7.07 -15.90 -2.97
N GLY A 249 -8.28 -15.95 -3.52
CA GLY A 249 -8.98 -17.22 -3.72
C GLY A 249 -8.21 -18.17 -4.62
N ASP A 250 -7.75 -17.70 -5.78
CA ASP A 250 -6.94 -18.50 -6.73
C ASP A 250 -5.61 -18.94 -6.08
N PHE A 251 -4.95 -18.02 -5.39
CA PHE A 251 -3.73 -18.30 -4.65
C PHE A 251 -3.91 -19.42 -3.62
N ASN A 252 -4.98 -19.35 -2.84
CA ASN A 252 -5.25 -20.33 -1.78
C ASN A 252 -5.55 -21.71 -2.35
N GLU A 253 -6.27 -21.82 -3.48
CA GLU A 253 -6.52 -23.10 -4.16
C GLU A 253 -5.22 -23.77 -4.62
N ILE A 254 -4.28 -22.99 -5.18
CA ILE A 254 -2.96 -23.51 -5.58
C ILE A 254 -2.16 -23.98 -4.37
N VAL A 255 -2.18 -23.21 -3.28
CA VAL A 255 -1.48 -23.59 -2.04
C VAL A 255 -2.07 -24.87 -1.44
N GLU A 256 -3.41 -25.01 -1.43
CA GLU A 256 -4.10 -26.23 -0.97
C GLU A 256 -3.76 -27.45 -1.82
N ALA A 257 -3.59 -27.27 -3.13
CA ALA A 257 -3.14 -28.30 -4.04
C ALA A 257 -1.64 -28.64 -3.95
N GLY A 258 -0.90 -27.97 -3.05
CA GLY A 258 0.54 -28.21 -2.86
C GLY A 258 1.47 -27.41 -3.79
N GLY A 259 0.95 -26.47 -4.59
CA GLY A 259 1.69 -25.68 -5.57
C GLY A 259 2.48 -24.50 -5.00
N GLY A 260 2.57 -24.35 -3.67
CA GLY A 260 3.22 -23.20 -3.04
C GLY A 260 4.70 -23.03 -3.41
N THR A 261 5.45 -24.11 -3.47
CA THR A 261 6.88 -24.09 -3.85
C THR A 261 7.07 -23.66 -5.31
N ASP A 262 6.18 -24.11 -6.22
CA ASP A 262 6.24 -23.69 -7.63
C ASP A 262 5.96 -22.20 -7.79
N LEU A 263 5.01 -21.65 -7.03
CA LEU A 263 4.76 -20.20 -6.99
C LEU A 263 5.99 -19.41 -6.52
N ILE A 264 6.72 -19.90 -5.51
CA ILE A 264 7.98 -19.29 -5.05
C ILE A 264 8.99 -19.30 -6.19
N ASN A 265 9.24 -20.48 -6.81
CA ASN A 265 10.25 -20.64 -7.85
C ASN A 265 9.96 -19.76 -9.07
N VAL A 266 8.72 -19.72 -9.54
CA VAL A 266 8.34 -18.85 -10.68
C VAL A 266 8.49 -17.37 -10.33
N SER A 267 8.06 -16.94 -9.13
CA SER A 267 8.18 -15.55 -8.71
C SER A 267 9.64 -15.11 -8.60
N GLU A 268 10.52 -15.94 -8.05
CA GLU A 268 11.95 -15.67 -7.96
C GLU A 268 12.62 -15.61 -9.34
N ALA A 269 12.25 -16.51 -10.25
CA ALA A 269 12.75 -16.50 -11.63
C ALA A 269 12.33 -15.22 -12.37
N LEU A 270 11.10 -14.75 -12.18
CA LEU A 270 10.62 -13.50 -12.76
C LEU A 270 11.38 -12.28 -12.23
N GLN A 271 11.63 -12.23 -10.92
CA GLN A 271 12.43 -11.19 -10.28
C GLN A 271 13.85 -11.16 -10.86
N GLU A 272 14.50 -12.31 -10.95
CA GLU A 272 15.87 -12.41 -11.47
C GLU A 272 15.94 -11.98 -12.95
N LYS A 273 15.00 -12.44 -13.77
CA LYS A 273 14.90 -12.06 -15.18
C LYS A 273 14.75 -10.54 -15.35
N LYS A 274 13.98 -9.88 -14.49
CA LYS A 274 13.78 -8.42 -14.54
C LYS A 274 15.05 -7.67 -14.13
N ILE A 275 15.71 -8.08 -13.06
CA ILE A 275 16.96 -7.47 -12.58
C ILE A 275 18.08 -7.66 -13.62
N SER A 276 18.18 -8.83 -14.25
CA SER A 276 19.12 -9.10 -15.34
C SER A 276 18.89 -8.15 -16.52
N ARG A 277 17.65 -7.97 -16.98
CA ARG A 277 17.34 -7.02 -18.06
C ARG A 277 17.75 -5.58 -17.73
N ILE A 278 17.54 -5.14 -16.50
CA ILE A 278 17.98 -3.79 -16.05
C ILE A 278 19.51 -3.71 -16.12
N ALA A 279 20.23 -4.73 -15.68
CA ALA A 279 21.69 -4.77 -15.73
C ALA A 279 22.21 -4.78 -17.16
N ASP A 280 21.57 -5.53 -18.08
CA ASP A 280 21.90 -5.57 -19.51
C ASP A 280 21.72 -4.19 -20.15
N GLU A 281 20.63 -3.48 -19.81
CA GLU A 281 20.38 -2.12 -20.30
C GLU A 281 21.45 -1.13 -19.79
N ILE A 282 21.83 -1.20 -18.51
CA ILE A 282 22.90 -0.38 -17.96
C ILE A 282 24.23 -0.67 -18.68
N ALA A 283 24.59 -1.93 -18.86
CA ALA A 283 25.83 -2.35 -19.49
C ALA A 283 25.90 -1.96 -20.97
N SER A 284 24.77 -1.90 -21.67
CA SER A 284 24.69 -1.46 -23.08
C SER A 284 24.99 0.02 -23.30
N ARG A 285 24.81 0.84 -22.25
CA ARG A 285 25.03 2.29 -22.29
C ARG A 285 26.42 2.64 -21.75
N LYS A 286 27.43 2.71 -22.60
CA LYS A 286 28.86 2.90 -22.24
C LYS A 286 29.15 4.14 -21.38
N ASP A 287 28.32 5.17 -21.46
CA ASP A 287 28.51 6.42 -20.70
C ASP A 287 28.03 6.33 -19.26
N ILE A 288 27.29 5.30 -18.87
CA ILE A 288 26.76 5.18 -17.51
C ILE A 288 27.89 4.94 -16.52
N LYS A 289 27.99 5.84 -15.54
CA LYS A 289 28.91 5.77 -14.41
C LYS A 289 28.21 5.76 -13.06
N LEU A 290 26.93 6.13 -13.03
CA LEU A 290 26.14 6.26 -11.83
C LEU A 290 24.78 5.58 -12.02
N VAL A 291 24.50 4.57 -11.20
CA VAL A 291 23.19 3.95 -11.07
C VAL A 291 22.54 4.46 -9.78
N LEU A 292 21.37 5.07 -9.90
CA LEU A 292 20.62 5.65 -8.80
C LEU A 292 19.39 4.77 -8.53
N LEU A 293 19.30 4.16 -7.35
CA LEU A 293 18.24 3.22 -7.00
C LEU A 293 17.40 3.79 -5.86
N ALA A 294 16.22 4.29 -6.17
CA ALA A 294 15.28 4.83 -5.20
C ALA A 294 14.03 3.98 -5.04
N GLY A 295 13.28 4.30 -4.01
CA GLY A 295 11.98 3.71 -3.71
C GLY A 295 11.59 4.02 -2.28
N PRO A 296 10.30 3.89 -1.94
CA PRO A 296 9.81 4.22 -0.62
C PRO A 296 10.34 3.25 0.46
N SER A 297 10.09 3.58 1.72
CA SER A 297 10.51 2.75 2.85
C SER A 297 9.96 1.32 2.72
N SER A 298 10.79 0.32 3.04
CA SER A 298 10.48 -1.12 2.95
C SER A 298 10.07 -1.61 1.55
N SER A 299 10.52 -0.93 0.49
CA SER A 299 10.36 -1.41 -0.89
C SER A 299 11.38 -2.48 -1.31
N GLY A 300 12.37 -2.82 -0.48
CA GLY A 300 13.40 -3.81 -0.81
C GLY A 300 14.56 -3.25 -1.65
N LYS A 301 14.83 -1.94 -1.55
CA LYS A 301 15.93 -1.26 -2.26
C LYS A 301 17.28 -1.91 -2.04
N THR A 302 17.63 -2.16 -0.79
CA THR A 302 18.96 -2.66 -0.40
C THR A 302 19.24 -4.01 -1.02
N THR A 303 18.29 -4.96 -0.96
CA THR A 303 18.47 -6.27 -1.60
C THR A 303 18.44 -6.16 -3.12
N THR A 304 17.59 -5.31 -3.69
CA THR A 304 17.59 -5.04 -5.14
C THR A 304 18.93 -4.49 -5.59
N CYS A 305 19.53 -3.54 -4.86
CA CYS A 305 20.88 -3.01 -5.12
C CYS A 305 21.93 -4.12 -5.15
N LYS A 306 21.90 -5.04 -4.17
CA LYS A 306 22.84 -6.18 -4.09
C LYS A 306 22.65 -7.15 -5.25
N ARG A 307 21.43 -7.54 -5.58
CA ARG A 307 21.12 -8.42 -6.72
C ARG A 307 21.51 -7.77 -8.06
N LEU A 308 21.16 -6.49 -8.24
CA LEU A 308 21.55 -5.73 -9.43
C LEU A 308 23.07 -5.67 -9.57
N SER A 309 23.79 -5.44 -8.47
CA SER A 309 25.27 -5.43 -8.48
C SER A 309 25.85 -6.77 -8.93
N ILE A 310 25.26 -7.91 -8.53
CA ILE A 310 25.68 -9.22 -9.01
C ILE A 310 25.50 -9.33 -10.54
N GLN A 311 24.36 -8.90 -11.05
CA GLN A 311 24.09 -8.91 -12.49
C GLN A 311 24.99 -7.94 -13.27
N LEU A 312 25.36 -6.80 -12.69
CA LEU A 312 26.35 -5.90 -13.29
C LEU A 312 27.75 -6.54 -13.37
N VAL A 313 28.15 -7.31 -12.33
CA VAL A 313 29.40 -8.09 -12.37
C VAL A 313 29.35 -9.14 -13.47
N ALA A 314 28.22 -9.85 -13.62
CA ALA A 314 28.02 -10.83 -14.70
C ALA A 314 28.11 -10.19 -16.09
N ASN A 315 27.78 -8.89 -16.22
CA ASN A 315 27.93 -8.08 -17.44
C ASN A 315 29.33 -7.43 -17.57
N GLY A 316 30.32 -7.81 -16.74
CA GLY A 316 31.71 -7.31 -16.82
C GLY A 316 31.94 -5.94 -16.18
N LEU A 317 30.98 -5.37 -15.49
CA LEU A 317 31.11 -4.12 -14.75
C LEU A 317 31.56 -4.36 -13.31
N LYS A 318 32.16 -3.34 -12.68
CA LYS A 318 32.58 -3.39 -11.28
C LYS A 318 31.76 -2.40 -10.43
N PRO A 319 30.62 -2.82 -9.85
CA PRO A 319 29.78 -1.93 -9.07
C PRO A 319 30.42 -1.56 -7.73
N LEU A 320 30.38 -0.28 -7.38
CA LEU A 320 30.72 0.27 -6.08
C LEU A 320 29.46 0.75 -5.40
N GLN A 321 29.09 0.12 -4.27
CA GLN A 321 27.80 0.38 -3.59
C GLN A 321 27.95 1.47 -2.53
N ILE A 322 27.02 2.44 -2.53
CA ILE A 322 26.84 3.46 -1.50
C ILE A 322 25.38 3.46 -1.05
N SER A 323 25.14 3.40 0.25
CA SER A 323 23.82 3.63 0.85
C SER A 323 23.72 5.08 1.32
N LEU A 324 22.66 5.78 0.90
CA LEU A 324 22.36 7.13 1.38
C LEU A 324 21.96 7.15 2.85
N ASP A 325 21.51 6.03 3.39
CA ASP A 325 21.20 5.91 4.83
C ASP A 325 22.43 6.12 5.72
N ASP A 326 23.63 5.91 5.19
CA ASP A 326 24.87 6.21 5.92
C ASP A 326 25.22 7.71 5.95
N TYR A 327 24.54 8.53 5.16
CA TYR A 327 24.77 9.98 5.05
C TYR A 327 23.77 10.83 5.85
N PHE A 328 22.96 10.24 6.73
CA PHE A 328 22.13 11.03 7.63
C PHE A 328 22.99 11.96 8.48
N ILE A 329 22.52 13.19 8.69
CA ILE A 329 23.10 14.12 9.69
C ILE A 329 22.75 13.65 11.09
N ASN A 330 23.39 14.20 12.12
CA ASN A 330 23.07 13.84 13.50
C ASN A 330 21.59 14.11 13.81
N ARG A 331 20.98 13.28 14.67
CA ARG A 331 19.55 13.34 14.99
C ARG A 331 19.09 14.69 15.47
N ASP A 332 19.90 15.37 16.31
CA ASP A 332 19.61 16.70 16.84
C ASP A 332 19.55 17.79 15.76
N GLN A 333 20.18 17.56 14.60
CA GLN A 333 20.20 18.47 13.45
C GLN A 333 19.12 18.13 12.41
N THR A 334 18.43 16.97 12.55
CA THR A 334 17.40 16.54 11.60
C THR A 334 16.25 17.56 11.54
N PRO A 335 15.78 17.97 10.33
CA PRO A 335 14.62 18.84 10.19
C PRO A 335 13.40 18.31 10.95
N ARG A 336 12.50 19.20 11.33
CA ARG A 336 11.24 18.82 11.97
C ARG A 336 10.08 19.01 11.01
N ASP A 337 9.08 18.13 11.14
CA ASP A 337 7.83 18.21 10.40
C ASP A 337 6.87 19.27 11.02
N GLU A 338 5.67 19.41 10.44
CA GLU A 338 4.63 20.35 10.88
C GLU A 338 4.15 20.09 12.33
N ASN A 339 4.36 18.87 12.86
CA ASN A 339 4.00 18.46 14.21
C ASN A 339 5.15 18.63 15.21
N GLY A 340 6.32 19.09 14.74
CA GLY A 340 7.52 19.22 15.56
C GLY A 340 8.32 17.94 15.75
N GLU A 341 7.92 16.83 15.08
CA GLU A 341 8.64 15.56 15.08
C GLU A 341 9.78 15.57 14.07
N TYR A 342 10.80 14.71 14.25
CA TYR A 342 11.91 14.62 13.31
C TYR A 342 11.46 14.08 11.94
N ASP A 343 11.67 14.85 10.88
CA ASP A 343 11.38 14.49 9.49
C ASP A 343 12.58 13.74 8.86
N TYR A 344 12.66 12.45 9.15
CA TYR A 344 13.70 11.58 8.55
C TYR A 344 13.49 11.30 7.07
N GLU A 345 12.31 11.59 6.52
CA GLU A 345 12.02 11.43 5.10
C GLU A 345 12.41 12.66 4.28
N SER A 346 12.81 13.77 4.93
CA SER A 346 13.31 14.97 4.25
C SER A 346 14.67 14.72 3.60
N ILE A 347 14.88 15.24 2.38
CA ILE A 347 16.20 15.20 1.74
C ILE A 347 17.25 15.95 2.57
N TYR A 348 16.85 16.97 3.33
CA TYR A 348 17.72 17.75 4.21
C TYR A 348 18.08 17.05 5.52
N ALA A 349 17.55 15.84 5.75
CA ALA A 349 18.06 14.94 6.77
C ALA A 349 19.39 14.27 6.34
N LEU A 350 19.77 14.39 5.06
CA LEU A 350 21.03 13.90 4.52
C LEU A 350 22.09 15.03 4.49
N ASN A 351 23.35 14.64 4.67
CA ASN A 351 24.48 15.54 4.47
C ASN A 351 24.77 15.74 2.98
N LEU A 352 23.94 16.53 2.30
CA LEU A 352 24.02 16.78 0.85
C LEU A 352 25.38 17.35 0.44
N LYS A 353 25.99 18.17 1.30
CA LYS A 353 27.33 18.73 1.04
C LYS A 353 28.36 17.63 0.93
N LEU A 354 28.45 16.74 1.92
CA LEU A 354 29.37 15.62 1.93
C LEU A 354 29.14 14.66 0.75
N ILE A 355 27.87 14.35 0.44
CA ILE A 355 27.51 13.52 -0.71
C ILE A 355 28.08 14.11 -2.00
N ASN A 356 27.83 15.40 -2.24
CA ASN A 356 28.26 16.06 -3.45
C ASN A 356 29.79 16.20 -3.55
N GLU A 357 30.48 16.46 -2.45
CA GLU A 357 31.94 16.50 -2.38
C GLU A 357 32.54 15.13 -2.71
N GLN A 358 32.03 14.07 -2.09
CA GLN A 358 32.54 12.71 -2.29
C GLN A 358 32.23 12.18 -3.71
N PHE A 359 31.04 12.46 -4.25
CA PHE A 359 30.74 12.06 -5.65
C PHE A 359 31.68 12.76 -6.63
N ARG A 360 31.94 14.06 -6.48
CA ARG A 360 32.90 14.77 -7.34
C ARG A 360 34.32 14.19 -7.23
N ALA A 361 34.76 13.88 -6.01
CA ALA A 361 36.07 13.28 -5.76
C ALA A 361 36.18 11.88 -6.42
N LEU A 362 35.17 11.01 -6.22
CA LEU A 362 35.10 9.69 -6.85
C LEU A 362 35.15 9.78 -8.38
N PHE A 363 34.40 10.69 -8.98
CA PHE A 363 34.41 10.88 -10.44
C PHE A 363 35.74 11.41 -11.00
N ARG A 364 36.57 12.06 -10.14
CA ARG A 364 37.95 12.41 -10.49
C ARG A 364 38.95 11.28 -10.23
N GLY A 365 38.50 10.11 -9.70
CA GLY A 365 39.35 9.00 -9.34
C GLY A 365 40.10 9.18 -8.02
N GLU A 366 39.65 10.10 -7.17
CA GLU A 366 40.19 10.33 -5.82
C GLU A 366 39.60 9.31 -4.83
N GLU A 367 40.36 9.02 -3.76
CA GLU A 367 39.89 8.17 -2.67
C GLU A 367 39.07 8.99 -1.66
N VAL A 368 37.92 8.46 -1.23
CA VAL A 368 37.09 9.05 -0.19
C VAL A 368 36.84 8.05 0.93
N GLU A 369 36.70 8.54 2.16
CA GLU A 369 36.23 7.73 3.28
C GLU A 369 34.72 7.90 3.46
N LEU A 370 33.97 6.79 3.42
CA LEU A 370 32.50 6.81 3.55
C LEU A 370 32.10 7.06 5.01
N PRO A 371 31.02 7.81 5.26
CA PRO A 371 30.44 7.90 6.59
C PRO A 371 29.69 6.60 6.97
N LYS A 372 29.32 6.49 8.24
CA LYS A 372 28.41 5.48 8.78
C LYS A 372 27.45 6.14 9.75
N TYR A 373 26.16 5.95 9.57
CA TYR A 373 25.15 6.42 10.49
C TYR A 373 24.74 5.32 11.46
N ASP A 374 24.74 5.66 12.75
CA ASP A 374 24.29 4.77 13.81
C ASP A 374 22.85 5.10 14.19
N PHE A 375 21.92 4.27 13.75
CA PHE A 375 20.47 4.49 13.97
C PHE A 375 20.05 4.38 15.44
N GLN A 376 20.78 3.67 16.28
CA GLN A 376 20.44 3.52 17.70
C GLN A 376 20.72 4.83 18.45
N ILE A 377 21.91 5.35 18.29
CA ILE A 377 22.34 6.59 18.98
C ILE A 377 22.06 7.86 18.16
N GLY A 378 21.78 7.75 16.87
CA GLY A 378 21.44 8.87 15.98
C GLY A 378 22.63 9.78 15.64
N VAL A 379 23.81 9.19 15.40
CA VAL A 379 25.05 9.95 15.15
C VAL A 379 25.74 9.43 13.88
N SER A 380 26.23 10.37 13.07
CA SER A 380 27.10 10.08 11.91
C SER A 380 28.56 10.08 12.33
N LYS A 381 29.32 9.09 11.86
CA LYS A 381 30.76 8.95 12.15
C LYS A 381 31.50 8.43 10.93
N PRO A 382 32.84 8.62 10.82
CA PRO A 382 33.66 7.96 9.81
C PRO A 382 33.52 6.43 9.93
N SER A 383 33.40 5.73 8.78
CA SER A 383 33.25 4.26 8.77
C SER A 383 34.59 3.52 8.74
N GLY A 384 35.69 4.19 8.42
CA GLY A 384 36.97 3.57 8.07
C GLY A 384 37.00 2.92 6.68
N LYS A 385 35.83 2.85 5.98
CA LYS A 385 35.74 2.27 4.65
C LYS A 385 36.11 3.31 3.60
N LYS A 386 37.22 3.03 2.87
CA LYS A 386 37.66 3.88 1.77
C LYS A 386 37.17 3.35 0.44
N LEU A 387 36.82 4.26 -0.47
CA LEU A 387 36.31 3.98 -1.80
C LEU A 387 37.06 4.82 -2.84
N LYS A 388 37.39 4.21 -3.98
CA LYS A 388 38.02 4.87 -5.11
C LYS A 388 37.49 4.31 -6.41
N MET A 389 37.04 5.17 -7.33
CA MET A 389 36.62 4.73 -8.65
C MET A 389 37.82 4.49 -9.57
N GLN A 390 37.75 3.42 -10.34
CA GLN A 390 38.69 3.03 -11.39
C GLN A 390 37.93 2.97 -12.75
N GLU A 391 38.69 2.77 -13.82
CA GLU A 391 38.10 2.46 -15.13
C GLU A 391 37.22 1.19 -15.02
N ASN A 392 36.06 1.14 -15.64
CA ASN A 392 35.03 0.09 -15.53
C ASN A 392 34.27 0.01 -14.18
N ASN A 393 34.49 0.92 -13.24
CA ASN A 393 33.61 1.00 -12.08
C ASN A 393 32.31 1.74 -12.43
N VAL A 394 31.22 1.23 -11.88
CA VAL A 394 29.90 1.90 -11.87
C VAL A 394 29.52 2.13 -10.41
N LEU A 395 29.26 3.39 -10.06
CA LEU A 395 28.78 3.74 -8.73
C LEU A 395 27.31 3.40 -8.62
N VAL A 396 26.92 2.57 -7.67
CA VAL A 396 25.53 2.19 -7.40
C VAL A 396 25.09 2.81 -6.08
N VAL A 397 24.23 3.80 -6.14
CA VAL A 397 23.76 4.57 -4.98
C VAL A 397 22.32 4.21 -4.70
N GLU A 398 22.04 3.67 -3.52
CA GLU A 398 20.68 3.36 -3.09
C GLU A 398 20.22 4.26 -1.95
N GLY A 399 18.96 4.63 -1.96
CA GLY A 399 18.30 5.39 -0.89
C GLY A 399 16.99 6.00 -1.34
N ILE A 400 16.20 6.46 -0.37
CA ILE A 400 14.86 7.02 -0.68
C ILE A 400 14.92 8.24 -1.60
N HIS A 401 16.01 9.02 -1.54
CA HIS A 401 16.20 10.25 -2.32
C HIS A 401 17.03 10.09 -3.59
N ALA A 402 17.43 8.87 -3.97
CA ALA A 402 18.36 8.67 -5.07
C ALA A 402 17.86 9.23 -6.42
N LEU A 403 16.54 9.34 -6.65
CA LEU A 403 15.96 9.93 -7.85
C LEU A 403 15.66 11.44 -7.72
N ASN A 404 15.86 12.05 -6.56
CA ASN A 404 15.68 13.48 -6.40
C ASN A 404 16.77 14.23 -7.18
N PRO A 405 16.45 15.14 -8.11
CA PRO A 405 17.42 15.86 -8.94
C PRO A 405 18.45 16.67 -8.12
N GLU A 406 18.07 17.17 -6.94
CA GLU A 406 18.98 17.94 -6.09
C GLU A 406 20.21 17.14 -5.65
N LEU A 407 20.07 15.80 -5.50
CA LEU A 407 21.16 14.94 -5.04
C LEU A 407 22.32 14.90 -6.03
N THR A 408 22.05 14.97 -7.33
CA THR A 408 23.06 14.74 -8.40
C THR A 408 22.99 15.78 -9.52
N ALA A 409 22.58 17.00 -9.21
CA ALA A 409 22.40 18.08 -10.19
C ALA A 409 23.67 18.39 -11.02
N HIS A 410 24.87 18.16 -10.43
CA HIS A 410 26.15 18.41 -11.06
C HIS A 410 26.66 17.27 -11.96
N ILE A 411 25.98 16.11 -12.00
CA ILE A 411 26.33 14.96 -12.83
C ILE A 411 25.45 14.99 -14.09
N PRO A 412 26.03 14.87 -15.31
CA PRO A 412 25.23 14.86 -16.54
C PRO A 412 24.27 13.67 -16.62
N ASP A 413 23.07 13.88 -17.15
CA ASP A 413 22.04 12.82 -17.24
C ASP A 413 22.47 11.61 -18.07
N ARG A 414 23.26 11.81 -19.13
CA ARG A 414 23.82 10.72 -19.94
C ARG A 414 24.69 9.74 -19.15
N GLN A 415 25.22 10.16 -17.99
CA GLN A 415 26.04 9.32 -17.11
C GLN A 415 25.24 8.62 -16.01
N LYS A 416 23.94 8.86 -15.94
CA LYS A 416 23.04 8.33 -14.91
C LYS A 416 22.12 7.27 -15.50
N PHE A 417 21.84 6.26 -14.70
CA PHE A 417 20.73 5.33 -14.91
C PHE A 417 19.90 5.27 -13.63
N ARG A 418 18.62 5.54 -13.73
CA ARG A 418 17.71 5.67 -12.59
C ARG A 418 16.78 4.48 -12.50
N VAL A 419 16.76 3.80 -11.35
CA VAL A 419 15.89 2.66 -11.08
C VAL A 419 14.95 3.02 -9.94
N TYR A 420 13.66 2.92 -10.17
CA TYR A 420 12.66 3.04 -9.11
C TYR A 420 12.18 1.67 -8.66
N VAL A 421 12.29 1.39 -7.35
CA VAL A 421 11.88 0.13 -6.72
C VAL A 421 10.57 0.34 -5.99
N SER A 422 9.52 -0.33 -6.43
CA SER A 422 8.20 -0.32 -5.79
C SER A 422 7.84 -1.72 -5.30
N ALA A 423 7.12 -1.83 -4.19
CA ALA A 423 6.52 -3.08 -3.74
C ALA A 423 5.04 -3.16 -4.18
N LEU A 424 4.80 -2.99 -5.48
CA LEU A 424 3.47 -2.90 -6.06
C LEU A 424 2.71 -4.22 -5.88
N THR A 425 1.79 -4.24 -4.91
CA THR A 425 0.95 -5.39 -4.62
C THR A 425 -0.17 -5.45 -5.66
N THR A 426 -0.17 -6.51 -6.47
CA THR A 426 -1.11 -6.68 -7.59
C THR A 426 -2.12 -7.82 -7.37
N ILE A 427 -1.91 -8.68 -6.37
CA ILE A 427 -2.90 -9.67 -5.98
C ILE A 427 -4.07 -8.97 -5.29
N LEU A 428 -5.29 -9.31 -5.69
CA LEU A 428 -6.53 -8.77 -5.13
C LEU A 428 -7.09 -9.73 -4.07
N LEU A 429 -7.85 -9.24 -3.11
CA LEU A 429 -8.68 -10.12 -2.28
C LEU A 429 -9.76 -10.77 -3.14
N ASP A 430 -10.54 -9.95 -3.83
CA ASP A 430 -11.47 -10.29 -4.91
C ASP A 430 -11.55 -9.12 -5.89
N ASP A 431 -12.39 -9.19 -6.91
CA ASP A 431 -12.45 -8.20 -7.98
C ASP A 431 -12.81 -6.77 -7.54
N HIS A 432 -13.42 -6.61 -6.37
CA HIS A 432 -13.81 -5.31 -5.82
C HIS A 432 -13.02 -4.90 -4.55
N ASN A 433 -12.14 -5.78 -4.07
CA ASN A 433 -11.34 -5.56 -2.87
C ASN A 433 -9.85 -5.72 -3.17
N TYR A 434 -9.17 -4.61 -3.44
CA TYR A 434 -7.73 -4.57 -3.64
C TYR A 434 -6.94 -4.61 -2.31
N ILE A 435 -5.68 -5.01 -2.37
CA ILE A 435 -4.75 -4.94 -1.24
C ILE A 435 -3.83 -3.73 -1.42
N PRO A 436 -3.87 -2.74 -0.51
CA PRO A 436 -3.01 -1.56 -0.65
C PRO A 436 -1.52 -1.92 -0.59
N THR A 437 -0.74 -1.42 -1.54
CA THR A 437 0.73 -1.52 -1.53
C THR A 437 1.33 -0.99 -0.21
N THR A 438 0.68 0.00 0.39
CA THR A 438 1.06 0.58 1.68
C THR A 438 0.95 -0.41 2.82
N ASP A 439 -0.02 -1.32 2.78
CA ASP A 439 -0.23 -2.33 3.80
C ASP A 439 0.86 -3.39 3.76
N ASN A 440 1.20 -3.87 2.56
CA ASN A 440 2.30 -4.80 2.37
C ASN A 440 3.64 -4.19 2.88
N ARG A 441 3.90 -2.93 2.53
CA ARG A 441 5.10 -2.24 2.98
C ARG A 441 5.12 -2.00 4.49
N LEU A 442 3.97 -1.70 5.11
CA LEU A 442 3.85 -1.59 6.57
C LEU A 442 4.14 -2.92 7.25
N LEU A 443 3.63 -4.03 6.74
CA LEU A 443 3.94 -5.37 7.25
C LEU A 443 5.44 -5.70 7.14
N ARG A 444 6.06 -5.44 5.99
CA ARG A 444 7.52 -5.56 5.81
C ARG A 444 8.27 -4.72 6.84
N ARG A 445 7.85 -3.46 7.06
CA ARG A 445 8.47 -2.54 8.02
C ARG A 445 8.35 -3.06 9.45
N ILE A 446 7.18 -3.50 9.88
CA ILE A 446 6.93 -4.04 11.23
C ILE A 446 7.90 -5.19 11.51
N ILE A 447 8.02 -6.15 10.60
CA ILE A 447 8.90 -7.31 10.77
C ILE A 447 10.37 -6.88 10.82
N ARG A 448 10.81 -6.04 9.86
CA ARG A 448 12.19 -5.56 9.79
C ARG A 448 12.57 -4.77 11.04
N ASP A 449 11.75 -3.80 11.43
CA ASP A 449 12.05 -2.87 12.52
C ASP A 449 12.05 -3.61 13.86
N TYR A 450 11.18 -4.61 14.04
CA TYR A 450 11.22 -5.48 15.20
C TYR A 450 12.53 -6.28 15.29
N LYS A 451 12.95 -6.91 14.17
CA LYS A 451 14.15 -7.76 14.15
C LYS A 451 15.47 -7.00 14.30
N TYR A 452 15.58 -5.87 13.61
CA TYR A 452 16.89 -5.24 13.41
C TYR A 452 17.02 -3.87 14.07
N ARG A 453 15.93 -3.27 14.52
CA ARG A 453 15.91 -1.92 15.10
C ARG A 453 15.34 -1.87 16.52
N GLY A 454 14.81 -2.98 17.04
CA GLY A 454 14.21 -3.05 18.36
C GLY A 454 12.93 -2.22 18.51
N VAL A 455 12.23 -1.97 17.39
CA VAL A 455 10.98 -1.17 17.35
C VAL A 455 9.80 -2.14 17.25
N ASP A 456 8.84 -2.03 18.15
CA ASP A 456 7.64 -2.88 18.15
C ASP A 456 6.61 -2.49 17.07
N ALA A 457 5.57 -3.32 16.92
CA ALA A 457 4.53 -3.10 15.91
C ALA A 457 3.72 -1.84 16.19
N ARG A 458 3.45 -1.51 17.46
CA ARG A 458 2.72 -0.30 17.86
C ARG A 458 3.46 0.95 17.39
N GLU A 459 4.74 1.06 17.71
CA GLU A 459 5.56 2.21 17.34
C GLU A 459 5.72 2.32 15.81
N SER A 460 5.87 1.18 15.10
CA SER A 460 5.93 1.15 13.64
C SER A 460 4.64 1.68 13.00
N ILE A 461 3.46 1.32 13.56
CA ILE A 461 2.15 1.82 13.12
C ILE A 461 2.01 3.31 13.45
N HIS A 462 2.42 3.72 14.65
CA HIS A 462 2.37 5.12 15.09
C HIS A 462 3.12 6.05 14.13
N ARG A 463 4.32 5.68 13.71
CA ARG A 463 5.17 6.47 12.80
C ARG A 463 4.74 6.41 11.33
N TRP A 464 3.88 5.45 10.95
CA TRP A 464 3.57 5.22 9.55
C TRP A 464 2.94 6.42 8.81
N PRO A 465 2.01 7.21 9.40
CA PRO A 465 1.48 8.41 8.77
C PRO A 465 2.55 9.46 8.42
N SER A 466 3.53 9.68 9.30
CA SER A 466 4.65 10.61 9.04
C SER A 466 5.51 10.11 7.86
N VAL A 467 5.84 8.81 7.83
CA VAL A 467 6.56 8.21 6.70
C VAL A 467 5.79 8.42 5.39
N ARG A 468 4.48 8.17 5.38
CA ARG A 468 3.63 8.37 4.20
C ARG A 468 3.59 9.83 3.72
N SER A 469 3.53 10.77 4.67
CA SER A 469 3.56 12.20 4.35
C SER A 469 4.90 12.59 3.68
N GLY A 470 6.02 12.09 4.23
CA GLY A 470 7.35 12.32 3.66
C GLY A 470 7.51 11.70 2.27
N GLU A 471 7.01 10.47 2.05
CA GLU A 471 7.03 9.82 0.73
C GLU A 471 6.27 10.62 -0.33
N ASN A 472 5.09 11.13 0.01
CA ASN A 472 4.30 11.96 -0.90
C ASN A 472 5.03 13.25 -1.29
N LYS A 473 5.80 13.82 -0.36
CA LYS A 473 6.52 15.08 -0.58
C LYS A 473 7.86 14.88 -1.30
N TRP A 474 8.62 13.84 -0.96
CA TRP A 474 10.02 13.74 -1.30
C TRP A 474 10.39 12.59 -2.24
N ILE A 475 9.50 11.60 -2.45
CA ILE A 475 9.84 10.38 -3.21
C ILE A 475 8.94 10.21 -4.44
N PHE A 476 7.62 10.19 -4.27
CA PHE A 476 6.69 9.94 -5.36
C PHE A 476 6.69 10.97 -6.48
N PRO A 477 6.97 12.28 -6.25
CA PRO A 477 7.08 13.23 -7.33
C PRO A 477 8.19 12.90 -8.35
N PHE A 478 9.18 12.11 -7.95
CA PHE A 478 10.33 11.78 -8.80
C PHE A 478 10.30 10.36 -9.39
N GLN A 479 9.26 9.57 -9.11
CA GLN A 479 9.20 8.16 -9.56
C GLN A 479 9.18 8.02 -11.09
N GLU A 480 8.54 8.95 -11.80
CA GLU A 480 8.50 8.96 -13.28
C GLU A 480 9.82 9.42 -13.91
N ASN A 481 10.80 9.92 -13.14
CA ASN A 481 12.15 10.22 -13.62
C ASN A 481 13.00 8.95 -13.84
N ALA A 482 12.53 7.77 -13.41
CA ALA A 482 13.26 6.52 -13.54
C ALA A 482 13.44 6.10 -15.00
N ASP A 483 14.62 5.57 -15.35
CA ASP A 483 14.87 4.91 -16.64
C ASP A 483 14.22 3.50 -16.63
N ALA A 484 14.23 2.83 -15.48
CA ALA A 484 13.58 1.54 -15.27
C ALA A 484 12.80 1.50 -13.95
N VAL A 485 11.69 0.76 -13.93
CA VAL A 485 10.93 0.49 -12.71
C VAL A 485 10.98 -0.99 -12.40
N PHE A 486 11.24 -1.32 -11.14
CA PHE A 486 11.31 -2.69 -10.65
C PHE A 486 10.23 -2.92 -9.58
N ASN A 487 9.33 -3.88 -9.83
CA ASN A 487 8.39 -4.33 -8.81
C ASN A 487 9.02 -5.38 -7.92
N SER A 488 9.21 -5.05 -6.66
CA SER A 488 9.82 -5.94 -5.64
C SER A 488 8.80 -6.85 -4.93
N ALA A 489 7.50 -6.66 -5.16
CA ALA A 489 6.47 -7.51 -4.57
C ALA A 489 6.44 -8.88 -5.28
N MET A 490 6.11 -9.91 -4.52
CA MET A 490 5.96 -11.28 -5.00
C MET A 490 4.55 -11.79 -4.74
N LEU A 491 4.01 -12.61 -5.62
CA LEU A 491 2.64 -13.13 -5.49
C LEU A 491 2.41 -13.88 -4.18
N PHE A 492 3.42 -14.62 -3.69
CA PHE A 492 3.35 -15.43 -2.48
C PHE A 492 3.73 -14.68 -1.19
N GLU A 493 4.15 -13.43 -1.31
CA GLU A 493 4.79 -12.68 -0.23
C GLU A 493 3.95 -12.60 1.05
N LEU A 494 2.68 -12.21 0.91
CA LEU A 494 1.78 -12.05 2.06
C LEU A 494 1.56 -13.36 2.82
N ALA A 495 1.57 -14.50 2.13
CA ALA A 495 1.43 -15.82 2.73
C ALA A 495 2.62 -16.20 3.63
N VAL A 496 3.80 -15.69 3.31
CA VAL A 496 5.02 -15.93 4.09
C VAL A 496 5.18 -14.89 5.19
N ILE A 497 4.95 -13.62 4.88
CA ILE A 497 5.04 -12.49 5.82
C ILE A 497 4.05 -12.65 6.97
N LYS A 498 2.84 -13.15 6.68
CA LYS A 498 1.77 -13.38 7.65
C LYS A 498 2.27 -14.06 8.92
N GLN A 499 3.06 -15.13 8.80
CA GLN A 499 3.51 -15.93 9.93
C GLN A 499 4.35 -15.16 10.96
N GLN A 500 5.06 -14.11 10.50
CA GLN A 500 5.84 -13.25 11.38
C GLN A 500 5.09 -11.97 11.79
N ALA A 501 4.23 -11.45 10.92
CA ALA A 501 3.49 -10.23 11.17
C ALA A 501 2.34 -10.41 12.16
N GLU A 502 1.56 -11.49 12.06
CA GLU A 502 0.39 -11.72 12.93
C GLU A 502 0.75 -11.71 14.42
N PRO A 503 1.78 -12.47 14.91
CA PRO A 503 2.15 -12.43 16.31
C PRO A 503 2.59 -11.04 16.80
N LEU A 504 3.23 -10.24 15.94
CA LEU A 504 3.64 -8.88 16.29
C LEU A 504 2.44 -7.92 16.36
N LEU A 505 1.49 -8.06 15.44
CA LEU A 505 0.25 -7.29 15.43
C LEU A 505 -0.66 -7.66 16.62
N GLU A 506 -0.61 -8.91 17.10
CA GLU A 506 -1.35 -9.39 18.28
C GLU A 506 -0.87 -8.76 19.59
N GLN A 507 0.38 -8.35 19.65
CA GLN A 507 0.95 -7.69 20.82
C GLN A 507 0.51 -6.23 20.95
N VAL A 508 -0.12 -5.62 19.93
CA VAL A 508 -0.61 -4.24 20.01
C VAL A 508 -1.82 -4.18 20.94
N PRO A 509 -1.76 -3.40 22.05
CA PRO A 509 -2.82 -3.38 23.06
C PRO A 509 -4.14 -2.80 22.51
N GLU A 510 -5.28 -3.36 22.93
CA GLU A 510 -6.61 -2.89 22.51
C GLU A 510 -6.93 -1.45 22.96
N ASN A 511 -6.28 -0.97 24.01
CA ASN A 511 -6.52 0.35 24.60
C ASN A 511 -5.72 1.49 23.96
N CYS A 512 -4.93 1.24 22.91
CA CYS A 512 -4.20 2.27 22.19
C CYS A 512 -4.82 2.57 20.81
N GLU A 513 -4.47 3.71 20.23
CA GLU A 513 -5.04 4.17 18.95
C GLU A 513 -4.57 3.32 17.77
N GLU A 514 -3.35 2.81 17.82
CA GLU A 514 -2.72 1.97 16.82
C GLU A 514 -3.41 0.61 16.66
N TYR A 515 -4.17 0.18 17.68
CA TYR A 515 -4.90 -1.08 17.64
C TYR A 515 -5.88 -1.16 16.45
N SER A 516 -6.50 -0.05 16.08
CA SER A 516 -7.39 0.03 14.92
C SER A 516 -6.72 -0.47 13.64
N GLU A 517 -5.49 -0.06 13.40
CA GLU A 517 -4.73 -0.43 12.22
C GLU A 517 -4.17 -1.86 12.34
N ALA A 518 -3.66 -2.24 13.51
CA ALA A 518 -3.22 -3.60 13.79
C ALA A 518 -4.36 -4.61 13.59
N TYR A 519 -5.55 -4.32 14.10
CA TYR A 519 -6.74 -5.16 13.92
C TYR A 519 -7.14 -5.27 12.44
N ARG A 520 -7.12 -4.17 11.69
CA ARG A 520 -7.42 -4.13 10.26
C ARG A 520 -6.45 -5.00 9.45
N LEU A 521 -5.14 -4.89 9.70
CA LEU A 521 -4.12 -5.69 9.03
C LEU A 521 -4.29 -7.19 9.34
N ARG A 522 -4.55 -7.55 10.59
CA ARG A 522 -4.84 -8.94 10.96
C ARG A 522 -6.08 -9.49 10.27
N LYS A 523 -7.12 -8.64 10.13
CA LYS A 523 -8.39 -9.05 9.51
C LYS A 523 -8.19 -9.48 8.07
N PHE A 524 -7.45 -8.74 7.27
CA PHE A 524 -7.24 -9.12 5.87
C PHE A 524 -6.25 -10.30 5.73
N LEU A 525 -5.24 -10.40 6.58
CA LEU A 525 -4.30 -11.53 6.55
C LEU A 525 -4.99 -12.88 6.80
N LYS A 526 -6.14 -12.92 7.47
CA LYS A 526 -6.91 -14.15 7.70
C LYS A 526 -7.35 -14.84 6.42
N TYR A 527 -7.57 -14.08 5.34
CA TYR A 527 -7.99 -14.64 4.06
C TYR A 527 -6.88 -15.41 3.35
N ILE A 528 -5.62 -15.18 3.69
CA ILE A 528 -4.46 -15.68 2.97
C ILE A 528 -3.94 -16.93 3.67
N LYS A 529 -3.83 -18.06 2.95
CA LYS A 529 -3.22 -19.28 3.46
C LYS A 529 -1.71 -19.14 3.58
N PRO A 530 -1.11 -19.57 4.70
CA PRO A 530 0.34 -19.43 4.91
C PRO A 530 1.12 -20.43 4.04
N ILE A 531 2.28 -20.01 3.56
CA ILE A 531 3.31 -20.86 2.95
C ILE A 531 4.54 -20.85 3.87
N PRO A 532 5.14 -22.02 4.19
CA PRO A 532 6.39 -22.07 4.95
C PRO A 532 7.53 -21.36 4.23
N ASN A 533 8.38 -20.66 4.99
CA ASN A 533 9.49 -19.89 4.42
C ASN A 533 10.74 -20.70 4.08
N LYS A 534 10.71 -22.04 4.28
CA LYS A 534 11.87 -22.94 4.08
C LYS A 534 12.36 -22.98 2.62
N ASP A 535 11.42 -22.85 1.66
CA ASP A 535 11.71 -22.98 0.23
C ASP A 535 12.12 -21.63 -0.41
N ILE A 536 12.13 -20.54 0.37
CA ILE A 536 12.56 -19.23 -0.13
C ILE A 536 14.08 -19.19 -0.24
N PRO A 537 14.66 -18.89 -1.42
CA PRO A 537 16.10 -18.80 -1.60
C PRO A 537 16.77 -17.81 -0.64
N PRO A 538 18.02 -18.06 -0.20
CA PRO A 538 18.73 -17.13 0.68
C PRO A 538 19.08 -15.78 0.01
N THR A 539 19.02 -15.70 -1.31
CA THR A 539 19.20 -14.49 -2.12
C THR A 539 17.89 -13.76 -2.40
N SER A 540 16.75 -14.31 -1.97
CA SER A 540 15.44 -13.68 -2.14
C SER A 540 15.37 -12.30 -1.50
N LEU A 541 14.69 -11.39 -2.16
CA LEU A 541 14.41 -10.06 -1.64
C LEU A 541 13.68 -10.11 -0.29
N LEU A 542 12.79 -11.07 -0.10
CA LEU A 542 12.03 -11.22 1.14
C LEU A 542 12.91 -11.56 2.35
N ARG A 543 14.10 -12.13 2.14
CA ARG A 543 15.04 -12.44 3.22
C ARG A 543 15.54 -11.19 3.97
N GLU A 544 15.51 -10.01 3.34
CA GLU A 544 15.74 -8.73 4.02
C GLU A 544 14.81 -8.54 5.23
N PHE A 545 13.57 -9.00 5.12
CA PHE A 545 12.54 -8.87 6.16
C PHE A 545 12.44 -10.13 7.02
N LEU A 546 12.42 -11.29 6.38
CA LEU A 546 12.21 -12.57 7.05
C LEU A 546 13.45 -13.08 7.81
N GLY A 547 14.65 -12.59 7.45
CA GLY A 547 15.92 -13.12 7.93
C GLY A 547 16.42 -14.32 7.11
N GLY A 548 17.64 -14.78 7.42
CA GLY A 548 18.29 -15.88 6.70
C GLY A 548 18.79 -15.51 5.31
N SER A 549 19.09 -14.24 5.07
CA SER A 549 19.71 -13.77 3.83
C SER A 549 21.18 -14.20 3.74
N SER A 550 21.63 -14.54 2.54
CA SER A 550 23.07 -14.67 2.23
C SER A 550 23.76 -13.31 2.07
N PHE A 551 22.99 -12.23 1.93
CA PHE A 551 23.55 -10.88 1.89
C PHE A 551 23.79 -10.34 3.30
N ARG A 552 24.86 -9.54 3.45
CA ARG A 552 25.13 -8.77 4.67
C ARG A 552 24.52 -7.37 4.52
N TYR A 553 23.76 -6.94 5.51
CA TYR A 553 23.09 -5.63 5.55
C TYR A 553 23.78 -4.66 6.50
#